data_eb8aeff1649a633c20e9bd5106020971
#
_entry.id   eb8aeff1649a633c20e9bd5106020971
#
_cell.length_a   1.000
_cell.length_b   1.000
_cell.length_c   1.000
_cell.angle_alpha   90.00
_cell.angle_beta   90.00
_cell.angle_gamma   90.00
#
_symmetry.space_group_name_H-M   'P 1'
#
loop_
_entity.id
_entity.type
_entity.pdbx_description
1 polymer ?
#
loop_
_entity_poly.entity_id
_entity_poly.type
_entity_poly.pdbx_seq_one_letter_code
_entity_poly.pdbx_strand_id
1 'polypeptide(L)'
;DEDGKPDNLKVVDALSSRDAYLEIFANERELERVHKRGKHFEEGFHYGISQFVEETNPGNGRFDATLEEVFHLITHHGYGNAYPRIFGVRSGTEIAKCLDLARKGHFVHVPNSYPEGAWFTYDDKSCEYGCMITEYIYWAMTSMLGAQKSIHRQREIAHEWRLPTRELVRKGDPDVYKLLIDPKYKFPKKLPDGKYKLKISD
;
A
#
# COMPACT_ATOMS: atom_id res chain seq x y z
N ASP A 1 8.89 -4.79 15.65
CA ASP A 1 9.56 -5.93 16.31
C ASP A 1 8.50 -6.80 17.03
N GLU A 2 8.90 -7.73 17.87
CA GLU A 2 7.98 -8.70 18.49
C GLU A 2 7.79 -8.44 20.00
N ASP A 3 7.92 -7.19 20.44
CA ASP A 3 7.82 -6.84 21.86
C ASP A 3 6.38 -6.48 22.31
N GLY A 4 5.41 -6.54 21.40
CA GLY A 4 4.01 -6.23 21.66
C GLY A 4 3.69 -4.74 21.71
N LYS A 5 4.65 -3.87 21.36
CA LYS A 5 4.46 -2.42 21.33
C LYS A 5 4.53 -1.90 19.89
N PRO A 6 3.75 -0.89 19.56
CA PRO A 6 3.85 -0.26 18.25
C PRO A 6 5.22 0.39 18.02
N ASP A 7 5.88 0.07 16.91
CA ASP A 7 7.16 0.70 16.54
C ASP A 7 7.00 2.19 16.25
N ASN A 8 5.86 2.61 15.69
CA ASN A 8 5.59 4.00 15.32
C ASN A 8 4.26 4.49 15.91
N LEU A 9 4.31 5.07 17.11
CA LEU A 9 3.13 5.58 17.80
C LEU A 9 2.38 6.65 16.99
N LYS A 10 3.06 7.50 16.22
CA LYS A 10 2.38 8.51 15.39
C LYS A 10 1.48 7.88 14.33
N VAL A 11 1.89 6.75 13.77
CA VAL A 11 1.09 6.02 12.79
C VAL A 11 -0.13 5.39 13.47
N VAL A 12 0.05 4.79 14.64
CA VAL A 12 -1.05 4.23 15.44
C VAL A 12 -2.04 5.32 15.85
N ASP A 13 -1.54 6.45 16.37
CA ASP A 13 -2.38 7.59 16.75
C ASP A 13 -3.16 8.15 15.54
N ALA A 14 -2.52 8.19 14.37
CA ALA A 14 -3.18 8.64 13.14
C ALA A 14 -4.29 7.70 12.69
N LEU A 15 -4.13 6.39 12.84
CA LEU A 15 -5.16 5.39 12.55
C LEU A 15 -6.29 5.46 13.57
N SER A 16 -5.96 5.42 14.87
CA SER A 16 -6.95 5.39 15.95
C SER A 16 -7.76 6.67 16.08
N SER A 17 -7.13 7.84 15.89
CA SER A 17 -7.83 9.13 15.98
C SER A 17 -8.81 9.41 14.84
N ARG A 18 -8.78 8.58 13.79
CA ARG A 18 -9.65 8.66 12.63
C ARG A 18 -10.56 7.45 12.49
N ASP A 19 -10.55 6.56 13.48
CA ASP A 19 -11.30 5.31 13.43
C ASP A 19 -11.07 4.55 12.12
N ALA A 20 -9.77 4.48 11.68
CA ALA A 20 -9.40 3.80 10.46
C ALA A 20 -9.71 2.30 10.56
N TYR A 21 -10.34 1.75 9.54
CA TYR A 21 -10.88 0.39 9.56
C TYR A 21 -10.63 -0.36 8.24
N LEU A 22 -10.62 -1.69 8.35
CA LEU A 22 -10.69 -2.59 7.20
C LEU A 22 -12.10 -3.20 7.18
N GLU A 23 -12.80 -3.07 6.07
CA GLU A 23 -14.09 -3.73 5.87
C GLU A 23 -13.93 -4.91 4.92
N ILE A 24 -14.64 -5.99 5.21
CA ILE A 24 -14.55 -7.21 4.41
C ILE A 24 -15.93 -7.51 3.81
N PHE A 25 -15.99 -7.49 2.48
CA PHE A 25 -17.19 -7.84 1.72
C PHE A 25 -17.08 -9.25 1.16
N ALA A 26 -18.23 -9.89 0.94
CA ALA A 26 -18.26 -11.20 0.32
C ALA A 26 -17.63 -11.18 -1.08
N ASN A 27 -17.87 -10.12 -1.84
CA ASN A 27 -17.34 -9.86 -3.19
C ASN A 27 -17.62 -8.40 -3.59
N GLU A 28 -17.08 -7.97 -4.72
CA GLU A 28 -17.23 -6.62 -5.26
C GLU A 28 -18.70 -6.19 -5.47
N ARG A 29 -19.57 -7.11 -5.88
CA ARG A 29 -21.02 -6.83 -6.07
C ARG A 29 -21.69 -6.44 -4.75
N GLU A 30 -21.25 -7.01 -3.64
CA GLU A 30 -21.75 -6.66 -2.32
C GLU A 30 -21.31 -5.24 -1.95
N LEU A 31 -20.06 -4.90 -2.16
CA LEU A 31 -19.52 -3.54 -2.00
C LEU A 31 -20.34 -2.54 -2.83
N GLU A 32 -20.51 -2.77 -4.13
CA GLU A 32 -21.32 -1.90 -4.99
C GLU A 32 -22.75 -1.74 -4.51
N ARG A 33 -23.36 -2.82 -4.00
CA ARG A 33 -24.74 -2.79 -3.47
C ARG A 33 -24.85 -1.90 -2.25
N VAL A 34 -23.86 -1.95 -1.36
CA VAL A 34 -23.79 -1.10 -0.16
C VAL A 34 -23.59 0.36 -0.56
N HIS A 35 -22.68 0.63 -1.49
CA HIS A 35 -22.40 1.97 -2.00
C HIS A 35 -23.63 2.61 -2.69
N LYS A 36 -24.34 1.87 -3.55
CA LYS A 36 -25.56 2.34 -4.23
C LYS A 36 -26.71 2.63 -3.27
N ARG A 37 -26.72 2.04 -2.08
CA ARG A 37 -27.76 2.32 -1.06
C ARG A 37 -27.51 3.59 -0.26
N GLY A 38 -26.42 4.30 -0.50
CA GLY A 38 -26.14 5.63 0.04
C GLY A 38 -25.94 5.71 1.56
N LYS A 39 -26.04 4.61 2.29
CA LYS A 39 -26.02 4.61 3.76
C LYS A 39 -24.64 4.60 4.39
N HIS A 40 -23.59 4.30 3.63
CA HIS A 40 -22.23 4.14 4.17
C HIS A 40 -21.35 5.39 4.10
N PHE A 41 -21.71 6.39 3.31
CA PHE A 41 -20.83 7.54 3.02
C PHE A 41 -21.26 8.88 3.61
N GLU A 42 -22.45 8.97 4.22
CA GLU A 42 -22.96 10.25 4.67
C GLU A 42 -22.45 10.73 6.01
N GLU A 43 -21.86 9.86 6.85
CA GLU A 43 -21.41 10.25 8.19
C GLU A 43 -20.08 9.55 8.59
N GLY A 44 -18.95 10.06 8.11
CA GLY A 44 -17.65 9.81 8.80
C GLY A 44 -16.82 8.60 8.38
N PHE A 45 -17.22 7.80 7.41
CA PHE A 45 -16.49 6.61 6.95
C PHE A 45 -15.44 6.90 5.85
N HIS A 46 -14.54 7.85 6.10
CA HIS A 46 -13.55 8.27 5.10
C HIS A 46 -12.19 7.57 5.23
N TYR A 47 -12.02 6.69 6.22
CA TYR A 47 -10.72 6.07 6.53
C TYR A 47 -10.78 4.55 6.47
N GLY A 48 -11.60 4.02 5.59
CA GLY A 48 -11.75 2.60 5.32
C GLY A 48 -10.93 2.11 4.14
N ILE A 49 -10.53 0.85 4.20
CA ILE A 49 -10.03 0.06 3.06
C ILE A 49 -10.93 -1.15 2.94
N SER A 50 -11.33 -1.50 1.72
CA SER A 50 -12.18 -2.65 1.45
C SER A 50 -11.35 -3.85 1.01
N GLN A 51 -11.73 -5.04 1.47
CA GLN A 51 -11.16 -6.32 1.05
C GLN A 51 -12.28 -7.32 0.75
N PHE A 52 -12.01 -8.27 -0.14
CA PHE A 52 -12.98 -9.30 -0.51
C PHE A 52 -12.61 -10.66 0.09
N VAL A 53 -13.65 -11.39 0.56
CA VAL A 53 -13.46 -12.74 1.12
C VAL A 53 -12.81 -13.68 0.10
N GLU A 54 -13.15 -13.56 -1.18
CA GLU A 54 -12.60 -14.41 -2.25
C GLU A 54 -11.11 -14.17 -2.52
N GLU A 55 -10.54 -13.05 -2.03
CA GLU A 55 -9.14 -12.67 -2.13
C GLU A 55 -8.38 -12.84 -0.81
N THR A 56 -9.09 -13.25 0.26
CA THR A 56 -8.53 -13.48 1.60
C THR A 56 -8.19 -14.95 1.75
N ASN A 57 -6.89 -15.28 1.80
CA ASN A 57 -6.39 -16.65 1.88
C ASN A 57 -7.08 -17.60 0.86
N PRO A 58 -7.10 -17.24 -0.42
CA PRO A 58 -7.92 -17.93 -1.43
C PRO A 58 -7.52 -19.39 -1.69
N GLY A 59 -6.36 -19.83 -1.16
CA GLY A 59 -5.80 -21.15 -1.41
C GLY A 59 -5.35 -21.37 -2.86
N ASN A 60 -4.98 -22.60 -3.20
CA ASN A 60 -4.62 -23.03 -4.57
C ASN A 60 -3.53 -22.18 -5.26
N GLY A 61 -2.64 -21.52 -4.47
CA GLY A 61 -1.56 -20.69 -4.99
C GLY A 61 -1.99 -19.36 -5.60
N ARG A 62 -3.27 -18.98 -5.44
CA ARG A 62 -3.73 -17.64 -5.83
C ARG A 62 -3.16 -16.60 -4.87
N PHE A 63 -3.01 -15.38 -5.36
CA PHE A 63 -2.56 -14.26 -4.57
C PHE A 63 -3.54 -13.97 -3.41
N ASP A 64 -2.99 -13.71 -2.23
CA ASP A 64 -3.75 -13.29 -1.05
C ASP A 64 -3.58 -11.76 -0.90
N ALA A 65 -4.67 -11.04 -1.15
CA ALA A 65 -4.67 -9.57 -1.09
C ALA A 65 -4.59 -9.01 0.35
N THR A 66 -4.70 -9.85 1.38
CA THR A 66 -4.69 -9.37 2.78
C THR A 66 -3.45 -8.55 3.12
N LEU A 67 -2.26 -8.96 2.62
CA LEU A 67 -1.03 -8.20 2.85
C LEU A 67 -1.11 -6.81 2.22
N GLU A 68 -1.70 -6.71 1.05
CA GLU A 68 -1.87 -5.49 0.27
C GLU A 68 -2.83 -4.54 0.98
N GLU A 69 -4.05 -4.97 1.24
CA GLU A 69 -5.11 -4.12 1.78
C GLU A 69 -4.81 -3.65 3.21
N VAL A 70 -4.27 -4.53 4.07
CA VAL A 70 -3.83 -4.12 5.41
C VAL A 70 -2.66 -3.12 5.31
N PHE A 71 -1.75 -3.29 4.34
CA PHE A 71 -0.65 -2.35 4.16
C PHE A 71 -1.13 -1.02 3.58
N HIS A 72 -2.14 -1.04 2.69
CA HIS A 72 -2.83 0.16 2.20
C HIS A 72 -3.45 0.94 3.35
N LEU A 73 -4.19 0.28 4.26
CA LEU A 73 -4.73 0.92 5.46
C LEU A 73 -3.64 1.64 6.27
N ILE A 74 -2.53 0.96 6.52
CA ILE A 74 -1.42 1.49 7.32
C ILE A 74 -0.72 2.65 6.59
N THR A 75 -0.46 2.54 5.30
CA THR A 75 0.30 3.55 4.55
C THR A 75 -0.56 4.75 4.19
N HIS A 76 -1.76 4.54 3.67
CA HIS A 76 -2.66 5.60 3.27
C HIS A 76 -3.16 6.40 4.47
N HIS A 77 -3.80 5.72 5.42
CA HIS A 77 -4.44 6.39 6.55
C HIS A 77 -3.50 6.59 7.74
N GLY A 78 -2.54 5.71 7.95
CA GLY A 78 -1.55 5.83 9.01
C GLY A 78 -0.40 6.78 8.64
N TYR A 79 0.52 6.35 7.78
CA TYR A 79 1.70 7.15 7.40
C TYR A 79 1.32 8.45 6.68
N GLY A 80 0.33 8.41 5.78
CA GLY A 80 -0.15 9.57 5.05
C GLY A 80 -0.62 10.70 5.95
N ASN A 81 -1.27 10.38 7.07
CA ASN A 81 -1.73 11.35 8.06
C ASN A 81 -0.69 11.67 9.14
N ALA A 82 0.14 10.71 9.55
CA ALA A 82 1.20 10.93 10.53
C ALA A 82 2.34 11.82 9.98
N TYR A 83 2.60 11.72 8.67
CA TYR A 83 3.67 12.45 7.98
C TYR A 83 3.18 13.08 6.66
N PRO A 84 2.21 14.03 6.71
CA PRO A 84 1.45 14.47 5.53
C PRO A 84 2.26 15.21 4.46
N ARG A 85 3.47 15.70 4.79
CA ARG A 85 4.39 16.31 3.82
C ARG A 85 5.26 15.28 3.11
N ILE A 86 5.44 14.11 3.72
CA ILE A 86 6.33 13.05 3.22
C ILE A 86 5.50 11.97 2.51
N PHE A 87 4.54 11.36 3.22
CA PHE A 87 3.75 10.21 2.75
C PHE A 87 2.28 10.55 2.47
N GLY A 88 1.88 11.82 2.52
CA GLY A 88 0.51 12.20 2.18
C GLY A 88 0.15 11.80 0.74
N VAL A 89 -1.03 11.26 0.56
CA VAL A 89 -1.52 10.71 -0.72
C VAL A 89 -2.02 11.81 -1.67
N ARG A 90 -1.21 12.80 -1.90
CA ARG A 90 -1.51 13.97 -2.75
C ARG A 90 -0.26 14.50 -3.43
N SER A 91 -0.47 15.25 -4.50
CA SER A 91 0.64 15.92 -5.21
C SER A 91 1.49 16.81 -4.29
N GLY A 92 2.78 16.91 -4.58
CA GLY A 92 3.75 17.79 -3.90
C GLY A 92 4.41 17.17 -2.66
N THR A 93 4.01 15.98 -2.21
CA THR A 93 4.68 15.26 -1.13
C THR A 93 5.97 14.59 -1.63
N GLU A 94 6.87 14.20 -0.71
CA GLU A 94 8.13 13.54 -1.13
C GLU A 94 7.86 12.20 -1.83
N ILE A 95 6.93 11.41 -1.32
CA ILE A 95 6.54 10.15 -1.98
C ILE A 95 5.87 10.37 -3.34
N ALA A 96 5.10 11.44 -3.50
CA ALA A 96 4.49 11.80 -4.77
C ALA A 96 5.54 12.17 -5.83
N LYS A 97 6.62 12.83 -5.44
CA LYS A 97 7.75 13.12 -6.34
C LYS A 97 8.44 11.83 -6.80
N CYS A 98 8.63 10.87 -5.90
CA CYS A 98 9.17 9.54 -6.26
C CYS A 98 8.24 8.82 -7.24
N LEU A 99 6.92 8.83 -6.99
CA LEU A 99 5.93 8.27 -7.90
C LEU A 99 6.00 8.89 -9.29
N ASP A 100 6.06 10.23 -9.38
CA ASP A 100 6.10 10.92 -10.68
C ASP A 100 7.39 10.59 -11.46
N LEU A 101 8.52 10.41 -10.75
CA LEU A 101 9.75 9.90 -11.37
C LEU A 101 9.57 8.46 -11.87
N ALA A 102 8.95 7.60 -11.08
CA ALA A 102 8.74 6.19 -11.42
C ALA A 102 7.88 6.01 -12.66
N ARG A 103 6.87 6.85 -12.83
CA ARG A 103 5.95 6.87 -13.97
C ARG A 103 6.47 7.70 -15.16
N LYS A 104 7.60 8.40 -15.01
CA LYS A 104 8.13 9.36 -16.00
C LYS A 104 7.17 10.50 -16.31
N GLY A 105 6.33 10.90 -15.34
CA GLY A 105 5.40 12.02 -15.51
C GLY A 105 4.39 12.13 -14.38
N HIS A 106 3.76 13.30 -14.32
CA HIS A 106 2.68 13.58 -13.38
C HIS A 106 1.33 13.21 -14.01
N PHE A 107 0.72 12.13 -13.56
CA PHE A 107 -0.57 11.65 -14.05
C PHE A 107 -1.59 11.61 -12.92
N VAL A 108 -2.60 12.49 -12.95
CA VAL A 108 -3.68 12.53 -11.96
C VAL A 108 -4.59 11.31 -12.08
N HIS A 109 -4.83 10.87 -13.31
CA HIS A 109 -5.54 9.65 -13.65
C HIS A 109 -4.61 8.69 -14.38
N VAL A 110 -4.92 7.41 -14.38
CA VAL A 110 -4.16 6.39 -15.13
C VAL A 110 -4.20 6.73 -16.62
N PRO A 111 -3.05 7.00 -17.25
CA PRO A 111 -2.99 7.36 -18.67
C PRO A 111 -3.28 6.14 -19.57
N ASN A 112 -3.51 6.40 -20.86
CA ASN A 112 -3.67 5.31 -21.83
C ASN A 112 -2.35 4.55 -22.09
N SER A 113 -1.22 5.23 -21.90
CA SER A 113 0.12 4.63 -21.96
C SER A 113 1.08 5.44 -21.12
N TYR A 114 2.04 4.78 -20.51
CA TYR A 114 3.13 5.43 -19.80
C TYR A 114 4.34 5.64 -20.73
N PRO A 115 5.17 6.66 -20.46
CA PRO A 115 6.41 6.86 -21.20
C PRO A 115 7.35 5.65 -21.08
N GLU A 116 8.17 5.45 -22.11
CA GLU A 116 9.20 4.42 -22.12
C GLU A 116 10.14 4.58 -20.91
N GLY A 117 10.50 3.44 -20.31
CA GLY A 117 11.38 3.40 -19.14
C GLY A 117 10.70 3.73 -17.81
N ALA A 118 9.38 3.90 -17.76
CA ALA A 118 8.66 3.90 -16.49
C ALA A 118 8.83 2.56 -15.79
N TRP A 119 9.11 2.57 -14.49
CA TRP A 119 9.26 1.32 -13.69
C TRP A 119 8.10 1.05 -12.76
N PHE A 120 7.18 1.98 -12.61
CA PHE A 120 5.84 1.79 -12.07
C PHE A 120 4.82 2.23 -13.10
N THR A 121 3.83 1.40 -13.35
CA THR A 121 2.67 1.68 -14.20
C THR A 121 1.44 1.07 -13.52
N TYR A 122 0.27 1.54 -13.82
CA TYR A 122 -0.98 1.04 -13.27
C TYR A 122 -2.06 1.05 -14.33
N ASP A 123 -2.97 0.10 -14.35
CA ASP A 123 -3.94 -0.05 -15.43
C ASP A 123 -5.40 0.12 -14.97
N ASP A 124 -5.68 0.04 -13.66
CA ASP A 124 -7.02 0.33 -13.15
C ASP A 124 -7.38 1.82 -13.31
N LYS A 125 -8.29 2.09 -14.24
CA LYS A 125 -8.76 3.44 -14.57
C LYS A 125 -9.55 4.13 -13.46
N SER A 126 -10.02 3.40 -12.46
CA SER A 126 -10.69 3.96 -11.28
C SER A 126 -9.72 4.54 -10.25
N CYS A 127 -8.45 4.14 -10.33
CA CYS A 127 -7.39 4.55 -9.40
C CYS A 127 -6.88 5.95 -9.73
N GLU A 128 -7.18 6.92 -8.88
CA GLU A 128 -6.68 8.29 -8.99
C GLU A 128 -5.28 8.44 -8.38
N TYR A 129 -4.75 9.67 -8.40
CA TYR A 129 -3.38 9.97 -7.97
C TYR A 129 -3.04 9.47 -6.56
N GLY A 130 -3.93 9.66 -5.61
CA GLY A 130 -3.73 9.20 -4.22
C GLY A 130 -3.68 7.68 -4.09
N CYS A 131 -4.55 6.99 -4.81
CA CYS A 131 -4.54 5.54 -4.92
C CYS A 131 -3.21 5.05 -5.52
N MET A 132 -2.76 5.63 -6.64
CA MET A 132 -1.48 5.26 -7.26
C MET A 132 -0.26 5.50 -6.36
N ILE A 133 -0.31 6.48 -5.43
CA ILE A 133 0.74 6.64 -4.39
C ILE A 133 0.74 5.42 -3.46
N THR A 134 -0.43 4.96 -3.05
CA THR A 134 -0.59 3.83 -2.13
C THR A 134 -0.05 2.54 -2.75
N GLU A 135 -0.43 2.27 -4.00
CA GLU A 135 0.07 1.14 -4.79
C GLU A 135 1.60 1.19 -4.97
N TYR A 136 2.13 2.36 -5.30
CA TYR A 136 3.57 2.52 -5.47
C TYR A 136 4.36 2.23 -4.17
N ILE A 137 3.86 2.68 -3.02
CA ILE A 137 4.48 2.35 -1.73
C ILE A 137 4.41 0.84 -1.48
N TYR A 138 3.28 0.20 -1.77
CA TYR A 138 3.10 -1.24 -1.63
C TYR A 138 4.13 -2.01 -2.47
N TRP A 139 4.26 -1.72 -3.76
CA TRP A 139 5.22 -2.38 -4.63
C TRP A 139 6.66 -2.20 -4.16
N ALA A 140 7.05 -0.96 -3.84
CA ALA A 140 8.40 -0.66 -3.38
C ALA A 140 8.73 -1.40 -2.07
N MET A 141 7.85 -1.29 -1.06
CA MET A 141 8.10 -1.85 0.26
C MET A 141 8.09 -3.39 0.25
N THR A 142 7.11 -4.01 -0.40
CA THR A 142 6.99 -5.47 -0.47
C THR A 142 8.14 -6.09 -1.28
N SER A 143 8.63 -5.41 -2.31
CA SER A 143 9.86 -5.79 -3.02
C SER A 143 11.08 -5.72 -2.11
N MET A 144 11.22 -4.67 -1.32
CA MET A 144 12.31 -4.51 -0.36
C MET A 144 12.28 -5.57 0.75
N LEU A 145 11.11 -6.03 1.14
CA LEU A 145 10.91 -7.10 2.12
C LEU A 145 11.00 -8.51 1.51
N GLY A 146 11.06 -8.63 0.18
CA GLY A 146 11.24 -9.90 -0.53
C GLY A 146 9.94 -10.64 -0.86
N ALA A 147 8.76 -10.03 -0.72
CA ALA A 147 7.49 -10.64 -1.12
C ALA A 147 7.42 -10.90 -2.62
N GLN A 148 8.05 -10.04 -3.43
CA GLN A 148 7.98 -10.07 -4.88
C GLN A 148 9.15 -10.84 -5.55
N LYS A 149 10.02 -11.53 -4.75
CA LYS A 149 11.29 -12.08 -5.24
C LYS A 149 11.17 -13.35 -6.08
N SER A 150 10.04 -14.09 -6.02
CA SER A 150 9.91 -15.33 -6.80
C SER A 150 9.78 -15.01 -8.29
N ILE A 151 10.37 -15.86 -9.14
CA ILE A 151 10.34 -15.64 -10.60
C ILE A 151 8.94 -15.65 -11.18
N HIS A 152 8.03 -16.42 -10.57
CA HIS A 152 6.62 -16.44 -10.96
C HIS A 152 5.99 -15.07 -10.69
N ARG A 153 6.15 -14.57 -9.46
CA ARG A 153 5.59 -13.27 -9.07
C ARG A 153 6.18 -12.10 -9.88
N GLN A 154 7.47 -12.11 -10.13
CA GLN A 154 8.11 -11.11 -10.99
C GLN A 154 7.49 -11.04 -12.39
N ARG A 155 7.17 -12.18 -13.00
CA ARG A 155 6.52 -12.22 -14.32
C ARG A 155 5.09 -11.72 -14.27
N GLU A 156 4.37 -12.09 -13.21
CA GLU A 156 2.98 -11.69 -12.99
C GLU A 156 2.84 -10.15 -12.88
N ILE A 157 3.72 -9.52 -12.09
CA ILE A 157 3.65 -8.07 -11.82
C ILE A 157 4.44 -7.20 -12.80
N ALA A 158 5.13 -7.77 -13.78
CA ALA A 158 6.03 -7.03 -14.67
C ALA A 158 5.34 -5.94 -15.50
N HIS A 159 4.03 -6.03 -15.70
CA HIS A 159 3.24 -5.00 -16.38
C HIS A 159 3.04 -3.76 -15.51
N GLU A 160 3.09 -3.88 -14.18
CA GLU A 160 2.93 -2.77 -13.25
C GLU A 160 4.23 -2.33 -12.58
N TRP A 161 5.06 -3.31 -12.15
CA TRP A 161 6.25 -3.05 -11.35
C TRP A 161 7.49 -3.76 -11.88
N ARG A 162 8.58 -3.03 -12.08
CA ARG A 162 9.82 -3.54 -12.70
C ARG A 162 10.99 -3.67 -11.74
N LEU A 163 10.79 -3.37 -10.44
CA LEU A 163 11.85 -3.43 -9.42
C LEU A 163 11.53 -4.43 -8.30
N PRO A 164 11.30 -5.73 -8.60
CA PRO A 164 10.72 -6.73 -7.68
C PRO A 164 11.65 -7.20 -6.55
N THR A 165 12.81 -6.60 -6.38
CA THR A 165 13.75 -6.95 -5.31
C THR A 165 14.33 -5.72 -4.63
N ARG A 166 14.77 -5.87 -3.37
CA ARG A 166 15.42 -4.79 -2.60
C ARG A 166 16.57 -4.13 -3.37
N GLU A 167 17.39 -4.93 -4.03
CA GLU A 167 18.55 -4.43 -4.77
C GLU A 167 18.12 -3.64 -6.00
N LEU A 168 17.08 -4.08 -6.70
CA LEU A 168 16.53 -3.35 -7.84
C LEU A 168 15.88 -2.04 -7.41
N VAL A 169 15.12 -2.01 -6.31
CA VAL A 169 14.58 -0.76 -5.76
C VAL A 169 15.72 0.17 -5.38
N ARG A 170 16.74 -0.30 -4.67
CA ARG A 170 17.90 0.51 -4.26
C ARG A 170 18.61 1.16 -5.44
N LYS A 171 18.75 0.45 -6.57
CA LYS A 171 19.45 0.93 -7.77
C LYS A 171 18.54 1.75 -8.70
N GLY A 172 17.32 1.29 -8.92
CA GLY A 172 16.40 1.85 -9.91
C GLY A 172 15.56 3.00 -9.38
N ASP A 173 15.31 3.03 -8.05
CA ASP A 173 14.52 4.06 -7.37
C ASP A 173 15.15 4.43 -6.02
N PRO A 174 16.34 5.07 -6.05
CA PRO A 174 17.09 5.38 -4.83
C PRO A 174 16.37 6.35 -3.89
N ASP A 175 15.47 7.17 -4.40
CA ASP A 175 14.78 8.17 -3.57
C ASP A 175 13.67 7.52 -2.74
N VAL A 176 12.82 6.67 -3.33
CA VAL A 176 11.87 5.89 -2.52
C VAL A 176 12.59 4.94 -1.57
N TYR A 177 13.69 4.32 -2.02
CA TYR A 177 14.49 3.46 -1.15
C TYR A 177 14.95 4.20 0.11
N LYS A 178 15.51 5.41 -0.02
CA LYS A 178 15.94 6.25 1.12
C LYS A 178 14.79 6.61 2.04
N LEU A 179 13.63 6.99 1.49
CA LEU A 179 12.45 7.31 2.29
C LEU A 179 11.99 6.10 3.13
N LEU A 180 11.91 4.92 2.53
CA LEU A 180 11.38 3.72 3.18
C LEU A 180 12.34 3.08 4.20
N ILE A 181 13.65 3.33 4.09
CA ILE A 181 14.63 2.84 5.08
C ILE A 181 14.95 3.85 6.18
N ASP A 182 14.49 5.09 6.08
CA ASP A 182 14.76 6.12 7.08
C ASP A 182 14.22 5.68 8.45
N PRO A 183 15.11 5.51 9.47
CA PRO A 183 14.72 5.02 10.79
C PRO A 183 13.72 5.93 11.51
N LYS A 184 13.58 7.17 11.07
CA LYS A 184 12.60 8.13 11.58
C LYS A 184 11.16 7.65 11.37
N TYR A 185 10.90 6.97 10.26
CA TYR A 185 9.54 6.55 9.89
C TYR A 185 9.21 5.13 10.35
N LYS A 186 10.23 4.32 10.68
CA LYS A 186 10.05 2.98 11.24
C LYS A 186 9.13 2.08 10.41
N PHE A 187 9.33 2.07 9.10
CA PHE A 187 8.67 1.12 8.22
C PHE A 187 9.01 -0.33 8.59
N PRO A 188 8.15 -1.30 8.25
CA PRO A 188 8.39 -2.72 8.52
C PRO A 188 9.75 -3.20 7.97
N LYS A 189 10.41 -4.09 8.69
CA LYS A 189 11.68 -4.71 8.29
C LYS A 189 11.54 -6.18 7.93
N LYS A 190 10.37 -6.76 8.19
CA LYS A 190 10.03 -8.16 7.93
C LYS A 190 8.63 -8.25 7.36
N LEU A 191 8.38 -9.26 6.54
CA LEU A 191 7.04 -9.67 6.16
C LEU A 191 6.35 -10.33 7.36
N PRO A 192 5.03 -10.18 7.49
CA PRO A 192 4.24 -11.00 8.42
C PRO A 192 4.44 -12.49 8.09
N ASP A 193 4.77 -13.29 9.09
CA ASP A 193 5.02 -14.73 8.94
C ASP A 193 3.99 -15.60 9.71
N GLY A 194 2.95 -14.97 10.26
CA GLY A 194 1.91 -15.63 11.04
C GLY A 194 2.36 -16.13 12.42
N LYS A 195 3.60 -15.86 12.84
CA LYS A 195 4.16 -16.35 14.10
C LYS A 195 4.13 -15.34 15.24
N TYR A 196 3.62 -14.15 14.97
CA TYR A 196 3.50 -13.13 16.01
C TYR A 196 2.63 -13.63 17.17
N LYS A 197 3.16 -13.57 18.37
CA LYS A 197 2.43 -13.87 19.60
C LYS A 197 2.44 -12.63 20.48
N LEU A 198 1.26 -12.09 20.73
CA LEU A 198 1.12 -11.01 21.72
C LEU A 198 1.61 -11.52 23.08
N LYS A 199 2.63 -10.88 23.63
CA LYS A 199 2.99 -11.09 25.02
C LYS A 199 1.99 -10.29 25.87
N ILE A 200 0.94 -10.97 26.33
CA ILE A 200 0.06 -10.39 27.34
C ILE A 200 0.88 -10.41 28.64
N SER A 201 1.28 -9.22 29.10
CA SER A 201 1.81 -9.08 30.48
C SER A 201 0.62 -9.26 31.42
N ASP A 202 0.70 -10.27 32.29
CA ASP A 202 -0.20 -10.45 33.40
C ASP A 202 -0.26 -9.22 34.32
#